data_f4e5a980d14e7b73b2ac35f61bc9232c
#
_entry.id   f4e5a980d14e7b73b2ac35f61bc9232c
#
_cell.length_a   1.000
_cell.length_b   1.000
_cell.length_c   1.000
_cell.angle_alpha   90.00
_cell.angle_beta   90.00
_cell.angle_gamma   90.00
#
_symmetry.space_group_name_H-M   'P 1'
#
loop_
_entity.id
_entity.type
_entity.pdbx_description
1 polymer ?
#
loop_
_entity_poly.entity_id
_entity_poly.type
_entity_poly.pdbx_seq_one_letter_code
_entity_poly.pdbx_strand_id
1 'polypeptide(L)'
;PDRVIPWVWGHSLRDRQPVLVPEVLTYYHAPGLENRFVQESSNGCASGGCLEEAVYCGLMEVVERDAFLLAWYGRAALPEIDPRTSTRPATRATVDRLEMYGYEARFFDTRITFPFPVVTGVAVRPDGGPGRMCFGAGAGLDPEAALAGALCEIATDAVNLQNRTERDWDRLRAMADDFTKVEALHDHPLAYGVPEMGDHADFLLGAPGAPRPPLRSFTELYGPGAPRPAPPVSDDLRDDLEWCVTTVAAAGFDVIAVDQTLPEQRDLGLTTVSVLVPGLLPIDFGWTRQRALGMPRLRTALREAGLRDRDLAPADFNPAPPPFP
;
A
#
# COMPACT_ATOMS: atom_id res chain seq x y z
N PRO A 1 -1.84 19.21 -24.50
CA PRO A 1 -0.86 18.45 -25.28
C PRO A 1 0.41 19.25 -25.56
N ASP A 2 0.31 20.60 -25.65
CA ASP A 2 1.40 21.48 -26.13
C ASP A 2 2.27 22.06 -25.01
N ARG A 3 2.13 21.57 -23.78
CA ARG A 3 2.89 22.06 -22.65
C ARG A 3 4.26 21.37 -22.61
N VAL A 4 5.33 22.16 -22.57
CA VAL A 4 6.70 21.68 -22.34
C VAL A 4 6.83 21.34 -20.85
N ILE A 5 7.29 20.13 -20.54
CA ILE A 5 7.56 19.65 -19.18
C ILE A 5 8.98 19.11 -19.11
N PRO A 6 9.64 19.18 -17.93
CA PRO A 6 10.94 18.57 -17.73
C PRO A 6 10.85 17.05 -17.67
N TRP A 7 11.91 16.39 -18.19
CA TRP A 7 12.06 14.94 -18.22
C TRP A 7 13.43 14.56 -17.64
N VAL A 8 13.45 13.39 -17.02
CA VAL A 8 14.68 12.79 -16.48
C VAL A 8 14.91 11.42 -17.08
N TRP A 9 16.15 10.97 -17.08
CA TRP A 9 16.49 9.63 -17.55
C TRP A 9 16.18 8.61 -16.46
N GLY A 10 15.43 7.57 -16.84
CA GLY A 10 15.27 6.34 -16.11
C GLY A 10 15.77 5.16 -16.94
N HIS A 11 15.65 3.98 -16.40
CA HIS A 11 15.98 2.72 -17.05
C HIS A 11 14.80 1.74 -16.95
N SER A 12 14.31 1.28 -18.11
CA SER A 12 13.36 0.17 -18.17
C SER A 12 14.08 -1.14 -17.85
N LEU A 13 13.69 -1.79 -16.77
CA LEU A 13 14.27 -3.09 -16.38
C LEU A 13 13.71 -4.23 -17.22
N ARG A 14 12.49 -4.11 -17.72
CA ARG A 14 11.89 -5.06 -18.66
C ARG A 14 12.63 -5.04 -20.01
N ASP A 15 12.75 -3.86 -20.59
CA ASP A 15 13.27 -3.70 -21.97
C ASP A 15 14.78 -3.48 -21.99
N ARG A 16 15.41 -3.32 -20.81
CA ARG A 16 16.86 -3.11 -20.60
C ARG A 16 17.40 -1.94 -21.41
N GLN A 17 16.67 -0.82 -21.42
CA GLN A 17 17.03 0.38 -22.15
C GLN A 17 16.71 1.66 -21.38
N PRO A 18 17.41 2.77 -21.67
CA PRO A 18 17.09 4.06 -21.10
C PRO A 18 15.72 4.55 -21.61
N VAL A 19 14.98 5.22 -20.73
CA VAL A 19 13.67 5.80 -21.00
C VAL A 19 13.55 7.17 -20.36
N LEU A 20 12.83 8.08 -21.00
CA LEU A 20 12.52 9.39 -20.41
C LEU A 20 11.26 9.29 -19.54
N VAL A 21 11.34 9.86 -18.35
CA VAL A 21 10.26 9.91 -17.36
C VAL A 21 9.97 11.38 -17.03
N PRO A 22 8.70 11.81 -16.95
CA PRO A 22 8.39 13.15 -16.48
C PRO A 22 8.95 13.39 -15.07
N GLU A 23 9.72 14.47 -14.89
CA GLU A 23 10.39 14.79 -13.62
C GLU A 23 9.40 14.82 -12.44
N VAL A 24 8.21 15.36 -12.64
CA VAL A 24 7.16 15.48 -11.63
C VAL A 24 6.67 14.13 -11.05
N LEU A 25 6.95 13.02 -11.72
CA LEU A 25 6.61 11.68 -11.24
C LEU A 25 7.71 11.07 -10.35
N THR A 26 8.88 11.70 -10.29
CA THR A 26 10.07 11.12 -9.64
C THR A 26 10.62 11.99 -8.52
N TYR A 27 10.50 13.30 -8.61
CA TYR A 27 11.11 14.22 -7.66
C TYR A 27 10.09 15.03 -6.88
N TYR A 28 10.32 15.13 -5.55
CA TYR A 28 9.64 16.10 -4.71
C TYR A 28 10.20 17.49 -4.94
N HIS A 29 9.31 18.48 -4.89
CA HIS A 29 9.65 19.90 -5.01
C HIS A 29 10.44 20.24 -6.28
N ALA A 30 10.22 19.47 -7.37
CA ALA A 30 10.78 19.79 -8.67
C ALA A 30 10.44 21.24 -9.04
N PRO A 31 11.40 22.02 -9.62
CA PRO A 31 11.16 23.40 -10.01
C PRO A 31 10.01 23.53 -11.02
N GLY A 32 9.28 24.64 -10.95
CA GLY A 32 8.20 24.89 -11.92
C GLY A 32 6.86 24.32 -11.50
N LEU A 33 6.28 24.85 -10.41
CA LEU A 33 4.94 24.48 -9.93
C LEU A 33 3.88 24.50 -11.03
N GLU A 34 4.04 25.41 -12.00
CA GLU A 34 3.18 25.52 -13.18
C GLU A 34 3.25 24.28 -14.07
N ASN A 35 4.31 23.47 -13.98
CA ASN A 35 4.51 22.26 -14.77
C ASN A 35 3.91 21.01 -14.11
N ARG A 36 3.40 21.11 -12.91
CA ARG A 36 2.77 20.00 -12.20
C ARG A 36 1.40 19.68 -12.79
N PHE A 37 1.22 18.46 -13.26
CA PHE A 37 -0.06 17.91 -13.72
C PHE A 37 -0.53 16.74 -12.88
N VAL A 38 0.30 16.30 -11.93
CA VAL A 38 0.01 15.32 -10.89
C VAL A 38 0.53 15.84 -9.55
N GLN A 39 0.03 15.28 -8.47
CA GLN A 39 0.60 15.50 -7.16
C GLN A 39 1.89 14.71 -6.99
N GLU A 40 2.85 15.32 -6.32
CA GLU A 40 4.09 14.65 -5.92
C GLU A 40 3.79 13.55 -4.89
N SER A 41 4.52 12.47 -4.99
CA SER A 41 4.41 11.33 -4.09
C SER A 41 5.78 10.67 -3.93
N SER A 42 6.06 10.16 -2.73
CA SER A 42 7.23 9.29 -2.46
C SER A 42 7.03 7.86 -2.95
N ASN A 43 5.87 7.55 -3.52
CA ASN A 43 5.54 6.21 -3.95
C ASN A 43 6.60 5.63 -4.88
N GLY A 44 7.23 4.53 -4.48
CA GLY A 44 8.34 3.90 -5.17
C GLY A 44 9.73 4.52 -4.90
N CYS A 45 9.83 5.52 -4.01
CA CYS A 45 11.11 6.07 -3.58
C CYS A 45 11.71 5.21 -2.46
N ALA A 46 12.88 4.66 -2.68
CA ALA A 46 13.55 3.83 -1.70
C ALA A 46 15.07 4.03 -1.70
N SER A 47 15.69 3.74 -0.57
CA SER A 47 17.14 3.70 -0.40
C SER A 47 17.59 2.32 0.04
N GLY A 48 18.79 1.92 -0.38
CA GLY A 48 19.41 0.66 -0.01
C GLY A 48 20.93 0.75 0.04
N GLY A 49 21.56 -0.30 0.54
CA GLY A 49 23.01 -0.46 0.52
C GLY A 49 23.56 -0.85 -0.88
N CYS A 50 22.68 -1.15 -1.82
CA CYS A 50 23.00 -1.34 -3.24
C CYS A 50 21.80 -0.97 -4.11
N LEU A 51 22.03 -0.93 -5.43
CA LEU A 51 20.99 -0.58 -6.39
C LEU A 51 19.83 -1.60 -6.37
N GLU A 52 20.16 -2.88 -6.31
CA GLU A 52 19.19 -3.97 -6.31
C GLU A 52 18.25 -3.86 -5.10
N GLU A 53 18.78 -3.56 -3.93
CA GLU A 53 17.98 -3.36 -2.71
C GLU A 53 17.05 -2.15 -2.83
N ALA A 54 17.58 -1.02 -3.27
CA ALA A 54 16.78 0.19 -3.46
C ALA A 54 15.65 -0.05 -4.47
N VAL A 55 15.92 -0.68 -5.62
CA VAL A 55 14.90 -0.99 -6.64
C VAL A 55 13.89 -2.00 -6.13
N TYR A 56 14.34 -3.04 -5.42
CA TYR A 56 13.44 -4.03 -4.83
C TYR A 56 12.47 -3.40 -3.83
N CYS A 57 12.97 -2.60 -2.91
CA CYS A 57 12.13 -1.91 -1.91
C CYS A 57 11.13 -0.95 -2.58
N GLY A 58 11.58 -0.15 -3.55
CA GLY A 58 10.69 0.75 -4.28
C GLY A 58 9.62 0.01 -5.10
N LEU A 59 9.99 -1.12 -5.73
CA LEU A 59 9.02 -1.97 -6.44
C LEU A 59 7.98 -2.57 -5.50
N MET A 60 8.41 -3.08 -4.35
CA MET A 60 7.49 -3.65 -3.35
C MET A 60 6.50 -2.59 -2.84
N GLU A 61 6.94 -1.36 -2.60
CA GLU A 61 6.03 -0.27 -2.20
C GLU A 61 5.01 0.04 -3.30
N VAL A 62 5.41 0.14 -4.56
CA VAL A 62 4.48 0.37 -5.67
C VAL A 62 3.44 -0.74 -5.79
N VAL A 63 3.86 -2.00 -5.62
CA VAL A 63 2.95 -3.17 -5.63
C VAL A 63 2.01 -3.16 -4.44
N GLU A 64 2.51 -2.80 -3.26
CA GLU A 64 1.73 -2.65 -2.04
C GLU A 64 0.59 -1.65 -2.20
N ARG A 65 0.93 -0.46 -2.69
CA ARG A 65 -0.04 0.63 -2.91
C ARG A 65 -1.11 0.25 -3.94
N ASP A 66 -0.71 -0.37 -5.05
CA ASP A 66 -1.64 -0.88 -6.05
C ASP A 66 -2.60 -1.93 -5.48
N ALA A 67 -2.07 -2.93 -4.79
CA ALA A 67 -2.86 -4.00 -4.19
C ALA A 67 -3.85 -3.47 -3.14
N PHE A 68 -3.39 -2.55 -2.29
CA PHE A 68 -4.23 -1.90 -1.30
C PHE A 68 -5.36 -1.09 -1.94
N LEU A 69 -5.07 -0.26 -2.94
CA LEU A 69 -6.08 0.56 -3.62
C LEU A 69 -7.09 -0.30 -4.39
N LEU A 70 -6.65 -1.39 -5.03
CA LEU A 70 -7.55 -2.36 -5.66
C LEU A 70 -8.50 -2.99 -4.64
N ALA A 71 -7.97 -3.40 -3.48
CA ALA A 71 -8.77 -3.97 -2.40
C ALA A 71 -9.75 -2.95 -1.82
N TRP A 72 -9.27 -1.74 -1.55
CA TRP A 72 -10.05 -0.68 -0.93
C TRP A 72 -11.19 -0.21 -1.82
N TYR A 73 -10.86 0.28 -3.01
CA TYR A 73 -11.89 0.78 -3.93
C TYR A 73 -12.80 -0.33 -4.47
N GLY A 74 -12.24 -1.51 -4.70
CA GLY A 74 -13.00 -2.66 -5.18
C GLY A 74 -13.79 -3.39 -4.11
N ARG A 75 -13.66 -2.99 -2.82
CA ARG A 75 -14.30 -3.65 -1.67
C ARG A 75 -14.08 -5.16 -1.70
N ALA A 76 -12.82 -5.57 -1.86
CA ALA A 76 -12.45 -6.97 -1.98
C ALA A 76 -12.55 -7.68 -0.62
N ALA A 77 -13.28 -8.78 -0.56
CA ALA A 77 -13.24 -9.68 0.59
C ALA A 77 -11.94 -10.50 0.53
N LEU A 78 -11.07 -10.32 1.51
CA LEU A 78 -9.74 -10.92 1.56
C LEU A 78 -9.61 -11.92 2.71
N PRO A 79 -8.75 -12.95 2.57
CA PRO A 79 -8.46 -13.86 3.67
C PRO A 79 -7.80 -13.12 4.83
N GLU A 80 -8.28 -13.38 6.05
CA GLU A 80 -7.69 -12.83 7.25
C GLU A 80 -6.60 -13.75 7.80
N ILE A 81 -5.45 -13.17 8.13
CA ILE A 81 -4.26 -13.87 8.61
C ILE A 81 -4.31 -13.94 10.14
N ASP A 82 -4.04 -15.10 10.73
CA ASP A 82 -3.78 -15.22 12.17
C ASP A 82 -2.32 -14.83 12.48
N PRO A 83 -2.06 -13.63 13.05
CA PRO A 83 -0.71 -13.17 13.35
C PRO A 83 -0.03 -14.03 14.42
N ARG A 84 -0.78 -14.78 15.21
CA ARG A 84 -0.23 -15.67 16.24
C ARG A 84 0.42 -16.93 15.67
N THR A 85 0.17 -17.22 14.41
CA THR A 85 0.85 -18.30 13.66
C THR A 85 2.22 -17.87 13.09
N SER A 86 2.58 -16.59 13.25
CA SER A 86 3.92 -16.08 12.90
C SER A 86 5.01 -16.82 13.69
N THR A 87 6.09 -17.17 13.02
CA THR A 87 7.26 -17.78 13.65
C THR A 87 8.11 -16.76 14.39
N ARG A 88 7.93 -15.46 14.11
CA ARG A 88 8.70 -14.35 14.69
C ARG A 88 8.16 -13.97 16.08
N PRO A 89 8.93 -14.13 17.16
CA PRO A 89 8.49 -13.72 18.50
C PRO A 89 8.15 -12.24 18.62
N ALA A 90 8.89 -11.37 17.89
CA ALA A 90 8.66 -9.92 17.87
C ALA A 90 7.28 -9.58 17.35
N THR A 91 6.80 -10.25 16.29
CA THR A 91 5.46 -10.08 15.74
C THR A 91 4.39 -10.31 16.81
N ARG A 92 4.45 -11.47 17.47
CA ARG A 92 3.48 -11.82 18.53
C ARG A 92 3.51 -10.84 19.70
N ALA A 93 4.71 -10.45 20.16
CA ALA A 93 4.86 -9.50 21.26
C ALA A 93 4.31 -8.10 20.90
N THR A 94 4.44 -7.66 19.63
CA THR A 94 3.90 -6.37 19.19
C THR A 94 2.37 -6.42 19.07
N VAL A 95 1.80 -7.55 18.64
CA VAL A 95 0.34 -7.76 18.67
C VAL A 95 -0.19 -7.68 20.10
N ASP A 96 0.44 -8.40 21.05
CA ASP A 96 0.07 -8.34 22.48
C ASP A 96 0.16 -6.90 23.02
N ARG A 97 1.15 -6.14 22.58
CA ARG A 97 1.30 -4.73 22.97
C ARG A 97 0.17 -3.86 22.44
N LEU A 98 -0.29 -4.04 21.19
CA LEU A 98 -1.45 -3.33 20.65
C LEU A 98 -2.72 -3.62 21.47
N GLU A 99 -2.93 -4.88 21.85
CA GLU A 99 -4.04 -5.27 22.73
C GLU A 99 -3.99 -4.53 24.09
N MET A 100 -2.79 -4.32 24.66
CA MET A 100 -2.63 -3.54 25.90
C MET A 100 -3.01 -2.06 25.72
N TYR A 101 -2.89 -1.52 24.50
CA TYR A 101 -3.37 -0.17 24.16
C TYR A 101 -4.85 -0.12 23.76
N GLY A 102 -5.58 -1.24 23.86
CA GLY A 102 -7.00 -1.33 23.56
C GLY A 102 -7.33 -1.51 22.08
N TYR A 103 -6.39 -1.94 21.28
CA TYR A 103 -6.58 -2.22 19.86
C TYR A 103 -6.51 -3.71 19.56
N GLU A 104 -7.40 -4.19 18.72
CA GLU A 104 -7.29 -5.47 18.04
C GLU A 104 -6.50 -5.29 16.73
N ALA A 105 -5.41 -6.04 16.55
CA ALA A 105 -4.65 -6.05 15.31
C ALA A 105 -5.20 -7.12 14.37
N ARG A 106 -5.62 -6.71 13.17
CA ARG A 106 -6.16 -7.59 12.13
C ARG A 106 -5.31 -7.48 10.87
N PHE A 107 -5.08 -8.60 10.19
CA PHE A 107 -4.21 -8.65 9.01
C PHE A 107 -4.90 -9.40 7.88
N PHE A 108 -4.72 -8.91 6.65
CA PHE A 108 -5.37 -9.45 5.46
C PHE A 108 -4.34 -9.72 4.37
N ASP A 109 -4.44 -10.89 3.74
CA ASP A 109 -3.67 -11.20 2.52
C ASP A 109 -4.23 -10.40 1.35
N THR A 110 -3.52 -9.34 0.97
CA THR A 110 -3.96 -8.36 -0.03
C THR A 110 -3.37 -8.66 -1.42
N ARG A 111 -2.84 -9.87 -1.66
CA ARG A 111 -2.36 -10.27 -2.98
C ARG A 111 -3.50 -10.31 -3.99
N ILE A 112 -3.46 -9.44 -4.99
CA ILE A 112 -4.47 -9.40 -6.06
C ILE A 112 -3.84 -9.84 -7.39
N THR A 113 -3.02 -9.00 -7.99
CA THR A 113 -2.44 -9.26 -9.32
C THR A 113 -1.20 -10.13 -9.26
N PHE A 114 -0.26 -9.78 -8.38
CA PHE A 114 1.03 -10.45 -8.30
C PHE A 114 1.06 -11.52 -7.21
N PRO A 115 1.97 -12.50 -7.29
CA PRO A 115 2.15 -13.51 -6.24
C PRO A 115 2.91 -12.97 -5.03
N PHE A 116 3.42 -11.73 -5.07
CA PHE A 116 4.18 -11.14 -3.98
C PHE A 116 3.30 -11.03 -2.73
N PRO A 117 3.74 -11.50 -1.57
CA PRO A 117 3.07 -11.24 -0.31
C PRO A 117 2.85 -9.74 -0.09
N VAL A 118 1.59 -9.34 0.02
CA VAL A 118 1.15 -8.01 0.44
C VAL A 118 0.19 -8.21 1.60
N VAL A 119 0.46 -7.55 2.71
CA VAL A 119 -0.36 -7.64 3.92
C VAL A 119 -0.89 -6.27 4.27
N THR A 120 -2.20 -6.15 4.38
CA THR A 120 -2.84 -4.98 4.99
C THR A 120 -3.09 -5.26 6.46
N GLY A 121 -2.58 -4.39 7.33
CA GLY A 121 -2.83 -4.38 8.76
C GLY A 121 -3.86 -3.32 9.14
N VAL A 122 -4.71 -3.64 10.10
CA VAL A 122 -5.67 -2.69 10.68
C VAL A 122 -5.64 -2.83 12.20
N ALA A 123 -5.35 -1.76 12.91
CA ALA A 123 -5.59 -1.68 14.35
C ALA A 123 -6.98 -1.10 14.58
N VAL A 124 -7.86 -1.86 15.23
CA VAL A 124 -9.28 -1.52 15.43
C VAL A 124 -9.59 -1.42 16.90
N ARG A 125 -10.31 -0.38 17.33
CA ARG A 125 -10.85 -0.30 18.68
C ARG A 125 -12.16 -1.09 18.77
N PRO A 126 -12.22 -2.15 19.59
CA PRO A 126 -13.45 -2.96 19.74
C PRO A 126 -14.62 -2.19 20.34
N ASP A 127 -14.33 -1.18 21.18
CA ASP A 127 -15.35 -0.34 21.83
C ASP A 127 -16.02 0.68 20.88
N GLY A 128 -15.49 0.83 19.66
CA GLY A 128 -16.01 1.75 18.66
C GLY A 128 -15.76 3.23 18.96
N GLY A 129 -14.94 3.56 19.96
CA GLY A 129 -14.67 4.93 20.41
C GLY A 129 -13.71 5.71 19.48
N PRO A 130 -13.39 6.98 19.88
CA PRO A 130 -12.40 7.80 19.17
C PRO A 130 -11.05 7.09 19.03
N GLY A 131 -10.35 7.34 17.93
CA GLY A 131 -9.21 6.55 17.51
C GLY A 131 -9.66 5.20 16.92
N ARG A 132 -10.78 5.19 16.19
CA ARG A 132 -11.53 4.00 15.76
C ARG A 132 -10.66 2.96 15.08
N MET A 133 -9.88 3.35 14.08
CA MET A 133 -8.99 2.45 13.37
C MET A 133 -7.86 3.18 12.66
N CYS A 134 -6.73 2.52 12.50
CA CYS A 134 -5.66 2.92 11.60
C CYS A 134 -5.21 1.74 10.75
N PHE A 135 -4.66 2.06 9.59
CA PHE A 135 -4.25 1.12 8.58
C PHE A 135 -2.75 1.21 8.35
N GLY A 136 -2.18 0.12 7.92
CA GLY A 136 -0.81 0.02 7.46
C GLY A 136 -0.68 -1.14 6.48
N ALA A 137 0.37 -1.18 5.72
CA ALA A 137 0.64 -2.29 4.81
C ALA A 137 2.11 -2.69 4.85
N GLY A 138 2.40 -3.82 4.22
CA GLY A 138 3.75 -4.28 3.99
C GLY A 138 3.77 -5.24 2.82
N ALA A 139 4.82 -5.17 2.01
CA ALA A 139 5.03 -6.07 0.88
C ALA A 139 6.46 -6.60 0.86
N GLY A 140 6.64 -7.78 0.27
CA GLY A 140 7.95 -8.40 0.12
C GLY A 140 7.80 -9.87 -0.27
N LEU A 141 8.91 -10.53 -0.59
CA LEU A 141 8.89 -11.96 -0.93
C LEU A 141 8.70 -12.84 0.31
N ASP A 142 9.13 -12.39 1.48
CA ASP A 142 8.87 -13.05 2.76
C ASP A 142 7.56 -12.55 3.37
N PRO A 143 6.51 -13.39 3.48
CA PRO A 143 5.23 -13.00 4.05
C PRO A 143 5.29 -12.59 5.52
N GLU A 144 6.24 -13.15 6.28
CA GLU A 144 6.49 -12.76 7.67
C GLU A 144 7.08 -11.34 7.76
N ALA A 145 7.90 -10.94 6.78
CA ALA A 145 8.41 -9.58 6.69
C ALA A 145 7.32 -8.60 6.26
N ALA A 146 6.48 -8.98 5.29
CA ALA A 146 5.33 -8.18 4.86
C ALA A 146 4.37 -7.90 6.03
N LEU A 147 4.03 -8.92 6.82
CA LEU A 147 3.19 -8.72 8.00
C LEU A 147 3.89 -7.83 9.04
N ALA A 148 5.19 -8.04 9.28
CA ALA A 148 5.93 -7.22 10.23
C ALA A 148 5.98 -5.74 9.83
N GLY A 149 6.07 -5.42 8.53
CA GLY A 149 5.96 -4.07 7.99
C GLY A 149 4.60 -3.45 8.31
N ALA A 150 3.51 -4.11 7.92
CA ALA A 150 2.14 -3.67 8.22
C ALA A 150 1.90 -3.46 9.73
N LEU A 151 2.39 -4.39 10.55
CA LEU A 151 2.29 -4.30 12.00
C LEU A 151 3.06 -3.12 12.58
N CYS A 152 4.25 -2.83 12.05
CA CYS A 152 5.07 -1.70 12.49
C CYS A 152 4.34 -0.37 12.28
N GLU A 153 3.70 -0.19 11.13
CA GLU A 153 2.92 1.01 10.81
C GLU A 153 1.74 1.18 11.78
N ILE A 154 0.86 0.18 11.89
CA ILE A 154 -0.30 0.29 12.78
C ILE A 154 0.09 0.40 14.26
N ALA A 155 1.19 -0.22 14.69
CA ALA A 155 1.66 -0.13 16.07
C ALA A 155 2.23 1.24 16.41
N THR A 156 2.79 1.94 15.42
CA THR A 156 3.31 3.30 15.58
C THR A 156 2.17 4.32 15.67
N ASP A 157 1.19 4.21 14.78
CA ASP A 157 0.11 5.17 14.67
C ASP A 157 -1.00 5.00 15.72
N ALA A 158 -1.36 3.76 16.07
CA ALA A 158 -2.43 3.47 17.01
C ALA A 158 -2.21 4.09 18.39
N VAL A 159 -0.96 4.13 18.89
CA VAL A 159 -0.63 4.58 20.25
C VAL A 159 -1.15 5.99 20.56
N ASN A 160 -1.13 6.89 19.60
CA ASN A 160 -1.56 8.28 19.78
C ASN A 160 -2.84 8.63 19.02
N LEU A 161 -3.44 7.68 18.32
CA LEU A 161 -4.58 7.94 17.43
C LEU A 161 -5.78 8.49 18.18
N GLN A 162 -6.09 7.93 19.35
CA GLN A 162 -7.20 8.42 20.17
C GLN A 162 -7.02 9.90 20.55
N ASN A 163 -5.85 10.27 21.09
CA ASN A 163 -5.58 11.65 21.50
C ASN A 163 -5.61 12.62 20.30
N ARG A 164 -5.08 12.18 19.15
CA ARG A 164 -5.12 12.98 17.90
C ARG A 164 -6.55 13.16 17.42
N THR A 165 -7.37 12.12 17.47
CA THR A 165 -8.79 12.17 17.08
C THR A 165 -9.59 13.09 17.99
N GLU A 166 -9.42 12.97 19.31
CA GLU A 166 -10.14 13.81 20.29
C GLU A 166 -9.76 15.31 20.16
N ARG A 167 -8.48 15.58 19.92
CA ARG A 167 -7.99 16.96 19.70
C ARG A 167 -8.59 17.61 18.46
N ASP A 168 -8.69 16.85 17.35
CA ASP A 168 -9.10 17.34 16.05
C ASP A 168 -10.56 16.95 15.70
N TRP A 169 -11.36 16.59 16.70
CA TRP A 169 -12.67 15.94 16.59
C TRP A 169 -13.60 16.60 15.58
N ASP A 170 -13.87 17.89 15.73
CA ASP A 170 -14.83 18.60 14.87
C ASP A 170 -14.36 18.63 13.40
N ARG A 171 -13.05 18.78 13.18
CA ARG A 171 -12.46 18.74 11.84
C ARG A 171 -12.60 17.37 11.21
N LEU A 172 -12.31 16.31 11.96
CA LEU A 172 -12.36 14.94 11.45
C LEU A 172 -13.80 14.51 11.18
N ARG A 173 -14.76 14.88 12.01
CA ARG A 173 -16.18 14.64 11.72
C ARG A 173 -16.66 15.39 10.49
N ALA A 174 -16.21 16.63 10.29
CA ALA A 174 -16.52 17.38 9.09
C ALA A 174 -15.96 16.71 7.82
N MET A 175 -14.82 15.99 7.91
CA MET A 175 -14.29 15.17 6.82
C MET A 175 -15.12 13.90 6.59
N ALA A 176 -15.60 13.26 7.65
CA ALA A 176 -16.49 12.09 7.52
C ALA A 176 -17.84 12.44 6.88
N ASP A 177 -18.36 13.65 7.17
CA ASP A 177 -19.60 14.16 6.57
C ASP A 177 -19.41 14.62 5.11
N ASP A 178 -18.20 15.08 4.77
CA ASP A 178 -17.88 15.62 3.44
C ASP A 178 -16.40 15.31 3.08
N PHE A 179 -16.21 14.26 2.29
CA PHE A 179 -14.88 13.80 1.88
C PHE A 179 -14.09 14.82 1.05
N THR A 180 -14.72 15.85 0.50
CA THR A 180 -13.99 16.92 -0.22
C THR A 180 -13.05 17.70 0.71
N LYS A 181 -13.26 17.60 2.03
CA LYS A 181 -12.39 18.19 3.07
C LYS A 181 -11.16 17.33 3.41
N VAL A 182 -11.06 16.13 2.87
CA VAL A 182 -9.84 15.31 2.91
C VAL A 182 -8.92 15.83 1.81
N GLU A 183 -7.99 16.72 2.16
CA GLU A 183 -7.19 17.49 1.20
C GLU A 183 -5.71 17.11 1.19
N ALA A 184 -5.17 16.70 2.34
CA ALA A 184 -3.75 16.45 2.55
C ALA A 184 -3.48 15.00 2.92
N LEU A 185 -2.22 14.58 2.80
CA LEU A 185 -1.76 13.23 3.15
C LEU A 185 -2.23 12.79 4.53
N HIS A 186 -2.03 13.62 5.55
CA HIS A 186 -2.37 13.27 6.93
C HIS A 186 -3.88 13.21 7.22
N ASP A 187 -4.71 13.76 6.34
CA ASP A 187 -6.16 13.71 6.52
C ASP A 187 -6.70 12.31 6.29
N HIS A 188 -6.10 11.57 5.35
CA HIS A 188 -6.52 10.21 4.99
C HIS A 188 -6.54 9.25 6.19
N PRO A 189 -5.42 8.98 6.89
CA PRO A 189 -5.44 8.09 8.04
C PRO A 189 -6.22 8.66 9.23
N LEU A 190 -6.15 9.98 9.45
CA LEU A 190 -6.79 10.60 10.60
C LEU A 190 -8.32 10.59 10.52
N ALA A 191 -8.90 10.68 9.33
CA ALA A 191 -10.36 10.57 9.15
C ALA A 191 -10.91 9.28 9.73
N TYR A 192 -10.14 8.19 9.69
CA TYR A 192 -10.56 6.88 10.23
C TYR A 192 -10.45 6.77 11.77
N GLY A 193 -10.02 7.82 12.43
CA GLY A 193 -10.09 7.95 13.87
C GLY A 193 -11.51 8.17 14.41
N VAL A 194 -12.45 8.69 13.59
CA VAL A 194 -13.84 8.87 14.01
C VAL A 194 -14.69 7.62 13.76
N PRO A 195 -15.66 7.29 14.66
CA PRO A 195 -16.47 6.09 14.55
C PRO A 195 -17.26 5.98 13.24
N GLU A 196 -17.73 7.08 12.71
CA GLU A 196 -18.55 7.18 11.49
C GLU A 196 -17.86 6.60 10.25
N MET A 197 -16.53 6.58 10.23
CA MET A 197 -15.76 6.00 9.11
C MET A 197 -15.72 4.46 9.16
N GLY A 198 -16.20 3.83 10.23
CA GLY A 198 -16.17 2.38 10.43
C GLY A 198 -16.81 1.58 9.30
N ASP A 199 -18.01 1.99 8.92
CA ASP A 199 -18.85 1.28 7.93
C ASP A 199 -18.16 1.18 6.54
N HIS A 200 -17.26 2.10 6.24
CA HIS A 200 -16.52 2.08 4.97
C HIS A 200 -15.47 0.96 4.89
N ALA A 201 -15.12 0.36 6.03
CA ALA A 201 -14.19 -0.78 6.10
C ALA A 201 -14.91 -2.12 6.35
N ASP A 202 -16.25 -2.17 6.42
CA ASP A 202 -17.03 -3.37 6.71
C ASP A 202 -16.81 -4.50 5.71
N PHE A 203 -16.47 -4.17 4.46
CA PHE A 203 -16.14 -5.18 3.45
C PHE A 203 -14.88 -5.99 3.82
N LEU A 204 -13.99 -5.42 4.61
CA LEU A 204 -12.74 -6.02 5.08
C LEU A 204 -12.90 -6.56 6.51
N LEU A 205 -13.47 -5.75 7.39
CA LEU A 205 -13.58 -6.07 8.82
C LEU A 205 -14.81 -6.93 9.17
N GLY A 206 -15.79 -6.99 8.28
CA GLY A 206 -17.11 -7.54 8.55
C GLY A 206 -18.03 -6.51 9.21
N ALA A 207 -19.30 -6.50 8.83
CA ALA A 207 -20.30 -5.64 9.45
C ALA A 207 -20.49 -5.98 10.95
N PRO A 208 -20.82 -5.01 11.79
CA PRO A 208 -21.09 -5.25 13.20
C PRO A 208 -22.09 -6.38 13.43
N GLY A 209 -21.69 -7.39 14.22
CA GLY A 209 -22.54 -8.56 14.51
C GLY A 209 -22.57 -9.65 13.43
N ALA A 210 -21.91 -9.45 12.30
CA ALA A 210 -21.74 -10.52 11.29
C ALA A 210 -20.73 -11.58 11.76
N PRO A 211 -20.91 -12.86 11.37
CA PRO A 211 -19.90 -13.87 11.63
C PRO A 211 -18.58 -13.49 11.01
N ARG A 212 -17.51 -13.52 11.80
CA ARG A 212 -16.15 -13.30 11.30
C ARG A 212 -15.71 -14.52 10.48
N PRO A 213 -15.12 -14.34 9.29
CA PRO A 213 -14.49 -15.43 8.58
C PRO A 213 -13.41 -16.11 9.44
N PRO A 214 -13.17 -17.43 9.25
CA PRO A 214 -12.11 -18.11 9.99
C PRO A 214 -10.74 -17.52 9.63
N LEU A 215 -9.93 -17.30 10.67
CA LEU A 215 -8.54 -16.90 10.51
C LEU A 215 -7.76 -18.01 9.79
N ARG A 216 -6.81 -17.59 8.95
CA ARG A 216 -5.92 -18.50 8.22
C ARG A 216 -4.50 -18.37 8.75
N SER A 217 -3.84 -19.50 8.93
CA SER A 217 -2.43 -19.52 9.31
C SER A 217 -1.52 -19.11 8.13
N PHE A 218 -0.29 -18.71 8.46
CA PHE A 218 0.74 -18.46 7.43
C PHE A 218 0.95 -19.68 6.53
N THR A 219 0.97 -20.88 7.10
CA THR A 219 1.16 -22.12 6.32
C THR A 219 0.01 -22.38 5.34
N GLU A 220 -1.22 -22.08 5.73
CA GLU A 220 -2.39 -22.24 4.84
C GLU A 220 -2.39 -21.21 3.68
N LEU A 221 -1.88 -20.01 3.90
CA LEU A 221 -1.89 -18.93 2.90
C LEU A 221 -0.64 -18.92 2.02
N TYR A 222 0.52 -19.22 2.61
CA TYR A 222 1.81 -19.01 1.97
C TYR A 222 2.69 -20.26 1.90
N GLY A 223 2.34 -21.33 2.60
CA GLY A 223 3.12 -22.58 2.62
C GLY A 223 3.09 -23.33 1.27
N PRO A 224 3.95 -24.35 1.09
CA PRO A 224 4.09 -25.07 -0.18
C PRO A 224 2.80 -25.74 -0.69
N GLY A 225 1.84 -26.00 0.19
CA GLY A 225 0.52 -26.56 -0.16
C GLY A 225 -0.59 -25.53 -0.33
N ALA A 226 -0.29 -24.25 -0.20
CA ALA A 226 -1.27 -23.17 -0.34
C ALA A 226 -1.72 -23.02 -1.80
N PRO A 227 -2.95 -22.55 -2.07
CA PRO A 227 -3.39 -22.22 -3.43
C PRO A 227 -2.50 -21.17 -4.13
N ARG A 228 -1.92 -20.27 -3.38
CA ARG A 228 -0.97 -19.24 -3.83
C ARG A 228 0.22 -19.22 -2.86
N PRO A 229 1.15 -20.18 -2.95
CA PRO A 229 2.31 -20.22 -2.06
C PRO A 229 3.17 -18.96 -2.23
N ALA A 230 3.91 -18.61 -1.17
CA ALA A 230 4.90 -17.55 -1.29
C ALA A 230 5.97 -17.93 -2.33
N PRO A 231 6.48 -16.96 -3.07
CA PRO A 231 7.61 -17.20 -3.96
C PRO A 231 8.85 -17.65 -3.16
N PRO A 232 9.75 -18.39 -3.79
CA PRO A 232 11.03 -18.69 -3.16
C PRO A 232 11.83 -17.39 -2.97
N VAL A 233 12.51 -17.29 -1.85
CA VAL A 233 13.49 -16.23 -1.57
C VAL A 233 14.87 -16.82 -1.85
N SER A 234 15.68 -16.10 -2.63
CA SER A 234 17.05 -16.46 -2.95
C SER A 234 18.03 -15.95 -1.88
N ASP A 235 19.26 -16.47 -1.87
CA ASP A 235 20.36 -15.90 -1.11
C ASP A 235 21.02 -14.71 -1.84
N ASP A 236 20.62 -14.45 -3.09
CA ASP A 236 21.07 -13.31 -3.90
C ASP A 236 19.89 -12.39 -4.24
N LEU A 237 19.93 -11.18 -3.70
CA LEU A 237 18.89 -10.17 -3.92
C LEU A 237 18.72 -9.77 -5.40
N ARG A 238 19.75 -9.92 -6.22
CA ARG A 238 19.67 -9.70 -7.67
C ARG A 238 18.76 -10.72 -8.34
N ASP A 239 18.85 -11.99 -7.96
CA ASP A 239 17.99 -13.04 -8.47
C ASP A 239 16.54 -12.80 -8.05
N ASP A 240 16.31 -12.37 -6.80
CA ASP A 240 15.00 -11.99 -6.30
C ASP A 240 14.41 -10.81 -7.08
N LEU A 241 15.21 -9.75 -7.31
CA LEU A 241 14.78 -8.60 -8.10
C LEU A 241 14.49 -8.99 -9.57
N GLU A 242 15.34 -9.79 -10.20
CA GLU A 242 15.14 -10.24 -11.58
C GLU A 242 13.86 -11.10 -11.71
N TRP A 243 13.60 -11.94 -10.74
CA TRP A 243 12.34 -12.69 -10.66
C TRP A 243 11.14 -11.76 -10.52
N CYS A 244 11.21 -10.74 -9.64
CA CYS A 244 10.14 -9.75 -9.48
C CYS A 244 9.87 -8.98 -10.76
N VAL A 245 10.92 -8.46 -11.42
CA VAL A 245 10.81 -7.72 -12.69
C VAL A 245 10.19 -8.60 -13.78
N THR A 246 10.65 -9.86 -13.89
CA THR A 246 10.11 -10.82 -14.86
C THR A 246 8.63 -11.10 -14.60
N THR A 247 8.23 -11.24 -13.34
CA THR A 247 6.83 -11.47 -12.94
C THR A 247 5.94 -10.27 -13.30
N VAL A 248 6.41 -9.06 -13.04
CA VAL A 248 5.71 -7.81 -13.38
C VAL A 248 5.61 -7.66 -14.91
N ALA A 249 6.68 -7.95 -15.63
CA ALA A 249 6.71 -7.92 -17.10
C ALA A 249 5.75 -8.95 -17.73
N ALA A 250 5.68 -10.16 -17.18
CA ALA A 250 4.74 -11.20 -17.63
C ALA A 250 3.27 -10.77 -17.46
N ALA A 251 2.97 -9.90 -16.51
CA ALA A 251 1.65 -9.29 -16.34
C ALA A 251 1.40 -8.08 -17.26
N GLY A 252 2.36 -7.75 -18.13
CA GLY A 252 2.24 -6.68 -19.14
C GLY A 252 2.73 -5.30 -18.69
N PHE A 253 3.36 -5.20 -17.52
CA PHE A 253 3.87 -3.93 -16.99
C PHE A 253 5.37 -3.78 -17.23
N ASP A 254 5.87 -2.55 -17.07
CA ASP A 254 7.29 -2.25 -17.08
C ASP A 254 7.71 -1.73 -15.70
N VAL A 255 8.91 -2.08 -15.26
CA VAL A 255 9.53 -1.54 -14.06
C VAL A 255 10.59 -0.53 -14.49
N ILE A 256 10.38 0.72 -14.16
CA ILE A 256 11.30 1.81 -14.51
C ILE A 256 11.95 2.32 -13.23
N ALA A 257 13.27 2.32 -13.20
CA ALA A 257 14.05 2.87 -12.09
C ALA A 257 14.71 4.19 -12.51
N VAL A 258 14.62 5.20 -11.66
CA VAL A 258 15.32 6.48 -11.80
C VAL A 258 16.29 6.63 -10.63
N ASP A 259 17.59 6.74 -10.93
CA ASP A 259 18.62 6.97 -9.92
C ASP A 259 18.50 8.40 -9.37
N GLN A 260 18.28 8.51 -8.07
CA GLN A 260 18.17 9.77 -7.32
C GLN A 260 19.30 9.92 -6.31
N THR A 261 20.33 9.06 -6.39
CA THR A 261 21.43 9.02 -5.42
C THR A 261 22.21 10.32 -5.42
N LEU A 262 22.20 11.01 -4.30
CA LEU A 262 23.03 12.20 -4.09
C LEU A 262 24.50 11.81 -3.93
N PRO A 263 25.46 12.70 -4.27
CA PRO A 263 26.88 12.46 -4.03
C PRO A 263 27.20 12.03 -2.59
N GLU A 264 26.59 12.68 -1.62
CA GLU A 264 26.78 12.38 -0.19
C GLU A 264 26.28 10.99 0.20
N GLN A 265 25.18 10.54 -0.41
CA GLN A 265 24.66 9.17 -0.19
C GLN A 265 25.62 8.14 -0.80
N ARG A 266 26.14 8.42 -2.00
CA ARG A 266 27.12 7.53 -2.68
C ARG A 266 28.40 7.40 -1.89
N ASP A 267 28.88 8.49 -1.28
CA ASP A 267 30.07 8.47 -0.41
C ASP A 267 29.85 7.62 0.86
N LEU A 268 28.58 7.49 1.29
CA LEU A 268 28.19 6.62 2.41
C LEU A 268 27.84 5.18 1.99
N GLY A 269 27.99 4.84 0.72
CA GLY A 269 27.64 3.51 0.19
C GLY A 269 26.13 3.27 0.10
N LEU A 270 25.32 4.34 -0.01
CA LEU A 270 23.89 4.26 -0.17
C LEU A 270 23.47 4.56 -1.61
N THR A 271 22.41 3.90 -2.05
CA THR A 271 21.75 4.17 -3.34
C THR A 271 20.29 4.54 -3.08
N THR A 272 19.80 5.57 -3.75
CA THR A 272 18.41 6.00 -3.70
C THR A 272 17.80 6.01 -5.09
N VAL A 273 16.61 5.46 -5.23
CA VAL A 273 15.89 5.38 -6.51
C VAL A 273 14.44 5.84 -6.35
N SER A 274 13.83 6.19 -7.48
CA SER A 274 12.37 6.22 -7.62
C SER A 274 11.98 5.15 -8.63
N VAL A 275 11.11 4.22 -8.21
CA VAL A 275 10.59 3.14 -9.05
C VAL A 275 9.18 3.49 -9.51
N LEU A 276 8.95 3.37 -10.82
CA LEU A 276 7.63 3.55 -11.42
C LEU A 276 7.22 2.27 -12.15
N VAL A 277 5.95 1.93 -12.03
CA VAL A 277 5.35 0.83 -12.79
C VAL A 277 4.11 1.38 -13.50
N PRO A 278 4.27 1.91 -14.72
CA PRO A 278 3.15 2.51 -15.45
C PRO A 278 2.00 1.53 -15.64
N GLY A 279 0.79 1.96 -15.25
CA GLY A 279 -0.41 1.12 -15.30
C GLY A 279 -0.88 0.60 -13.95
N LEU A 280 -0.04 0.51 -12.93
CA LEU A 280 -0.47 0.27 -11.55
C LEU A 280 -1.16 1.51 -10.98
N LEU A 281 -2.03 1.30 -9.98
CA LEU A 281 -2.78 2.38 -9.36
C LEU A 281 -1.85 3.26 -8.52
N PRO A 282 -1.80 4.57 -8.81
CA PRO A 282 -1.02 5.48 -7.99
C PRO A 282 -1.80 5.86 -6.73
N ILE A 283 -1.10 6.01 -5.62
CA ILE A 283 -1.67 6.66 -4.44
C ILE A 283 -1.63 8.18 -4.65
N ASP A 284 -2.78 8.82 -4.42
CA ASP A 284 -2.91 10.28 -4.48
C ASP A 284 -3.51 10.80 -3.17
N PHE A 285 -3.07 11.96 -2.75
CA PHE A 285 -3.57 12.61 -1.53
C PHE A 285 -4.59 13.70 -1.86
N GLY A 286 -5.64 13.73 -1.03
CA GLY A 286 -6.83 14.56 -1.26
C GLY A 286 -7.87 13.84 -2.10
N TRP A 287 -9.10 13.78 -1.57
CA TRP A 287 -10.19 13.00 -2.17
C TRP A 287 -10.51 13.41 -3.61
N THR A 288 -10.46 14.70 -3.91
CA THR A 288 -10.80 15.22 -5.26
C THR A 288 -9.71 14.98 -6.32
N ARG A 289 -8.60 14.35 -5.95
CA ARG A 289 -7.42 14.17 -6.83
C ARG A 289 -7.11 12.71 -7.16
N GLN A 290 -8.00 11.78 -6.84
CA GLN A 290 -7.78 10.33 -6.95
C GLN A 290 -7.75 9.86 -8.42
N ARG A 291 -6.55 9.78 -9.03
CA ARG A 291 -6.36 9.27 -10.40
C ARG A 291 -6.79 7.82 -10.55
N ALA A 292 -6.60 7.01 -9.52
CA ALA A 292 -6.96 5.59 -9.50
C ALA A 292 -8.42 5.35 -9.90
N LEU A 293 -9.34 6.22 -9.50
CA LEU A 293 -10.78 6.11 -9.83
C LEU A 293 -11.08 6.21 -11.34
N GLY A 294 -10.20 6.87 -12.10
CA GLY A 294 -10.30 6.99 -13.56
C GLY A 294 -9.59 5.90 -14.35
N MET A 295 -8.79 5.05 -13.69
CA MET A 295 -7.96 4.06 -14.39
C MET A 295 -8.75 2.79 -14.75
N PRO A 296 -8.59 2.26 -15.98
CA PRO A 296 -9.24 1.01 -16.40
C PRO A 296 -8.91 -0.17 -15.47
N ARG A 297 -7.67 -0.23 -14.98
CA ARG A 297 -7.16 -1.27 -14.07
C ARG A 297 -8.05 -1.46 -12.84
N LEU A 298 -8.55 -0.37 -12.23
CA LEU A 298 -9.43 -0.47 -11.06
C LEU A 298 -10.70 -1.27 -11.36
N ARG A 299 -11.19 -1.20 -12.60
CA ARG A 299 -12.40 -1.91 -13.01
C ARG A 299 -12.15 -3.39 -13.27
N THR A 300 -11.02 -3.74 -13.88
CA THR A 300 -10.78 -5.09 -14.43
C THR A 300 -10.01 -6.01 -13.50
N ALA A 301 -9.12 -5.47 -12.66
CA ALA A 301 -8.14 -6.25 -11.92
C ALA A 301 -8.75 -7.31 -10.98
N LEU A 302 -9.86 -7.01 -10.30
CA LEU A 302 -10.50 -8.00 -9.41
C LEU A 302 -11.16 -9.15 -10.18
N ARG A 303 -11.70 -8.90 -11.38
CA ARG A 303 -12.21 -9.96 -12.24
C ARG A 303 -11.05 -10.80 -12.81
N GLU A 304 -9.98 -10.16 -13.24
CA GLU A 304 -8.79 -10.84 -13.75
C GLU A 304 -8.11 -11.72 -12.68
N ALA A 305 -8.16 -11.29 -11.42
CA ALA A 305 -7.71 -12.07 -10.28
C ALA A 305 -8.69 -13.16 -9.80
N GLY A 306 -9.87 -13.28 -10.42
CA GLY A 306 -10.90 -14.23 -10.01
C GLY A 306 -11.62 -13.91 -8.70
N LEU A 307 -11.49 -12.67 -8.21
CA LEU A 307 -12.15 -12.18 -6.99
C LEU A 307 -13.56 -11.60 -7.26
N ARG A 308 -13.89 -11.41 -8.52
CA ARG A 308 -15.21 -10.94 -9.00
C ARG A 308 -15.53 -11.60 -10.34
N ASP A 309 -16.83 -11.78 -10.60
CA ASP A 309 -17.31 -12.41 -11.85
C ASP A 309 -17.39 -11.39 -13.01
N ARG A 310 -17.38 -10.10 -12.72
CA ARG A 310 -17.50 -9.01 -13.70
C ARG A 310 -16.58 -7.83 -13.37
N ASP A 311 -16.40 -6.97 -14.34
CA ASP A 311 -15.76 -5.67 -14.15
C ASP A 311 -16.57 -4.80 -13.18
N LEU A 312 -15.87 -3.98 -12.40
CA LEU A 312 -16.50 -3.04 -11.50
C LEU A 312 -17.06 -1.84 -12.26
N ALA A 313 -18.30 -1.47 -11.93
CA ALA A 313 -18.87 -0.19 -12.32
C ALA A 313 -18.53 0.88 -11.25
N PRO A 314 -18.58 2.18 -11.56
CA PRO A 314 -18.33 3.22 -10.56
C PRO A 314 -19.19 3.14 -9.30
N ALA A 315 -20.41 2.62 -9.41
CA ALA A 315 -21.31 2.40 -8.27
C ALA A 315 -20.87 1.26 -7.33
N ASP A 316 -19.96 0.39 -7.78
CA ASP A 316 -19.41 -0.69 -6.96
C ASP A 316 -18.23 -0.22 -6.10
N PHE A 317 -17.66 0.95 -6.41
CA PHE A 317 -16.48 1.44 -5.69
C PHE A 317 -16.82 1.83 -4.25
N ASN A 318 -15.84 1.64 -3.38
CA ASN A 318 -15.90 2.23 -2.06
C ASN A 318 -15.93 3.76 -2.21
N PRO A 319 -16.98 4.45 -1.69
CA PRO A 319 -17.11 5.89 -1.86
C PRO A 319 -16.18 6.70 -0.94
N ALA A 320 -15.49 6.03 -0.01
CA ALA A 320 -14.65 6.70 0.98
C ALA A 320 -13.18 6.81 0.50
N PRO A 321 -12.48 7.89 0.90
CA PRO A 321 -11.05 8.03 0.63
C PRO A 321 -10.27 6.86 1.24
N PRO A 322 -9.14 6.43 0.61
CA PRO A 322 -8.32 5.38 1.18
C PRO A 322 -7.72 5.84 2.52
N PRO A 323 -7.67 4.97 3.54
CA PRO A 323 -7.15 5.31 4.87
C PRO A 323 -5.62 5.34 4.96
N PHE A 324 -4.95 5.15 3.85
CA PHE A 324 -3.52 4.94 3.79
C PHE A 324 -2.78 6.25 3.49
N PRO A 325 -1.68 6.56 4.21
CA PRO A 325 -0.86 7.75 3.96
C PRO A 325 0.04 7.63 2.75
#